data_14aae98a1f8781a451ec7a7bcf6a6d93
#
_entry.id   14aae98a1f8781a451ec7a7bcf6a6d93
#
_cell.length_a   1.000
_cell.length_b   1.000
_cell.length_c   1.000
_cell.angle_alpha   90.00
_cell.angle_beta   90.00
_cell.angle_gamma   90.00
#
_symmetry.space_group_name_H-M   'P 1'
#
loop_
_entity.id
_entity.type
_entity.pdbx_description
1 polymer ?
#
loop_
_entity_poly.entity_id
_entity_poly.type
_entity_poly.pdbx_seq_one_letter_code
_entity_poly.pdbx_strand_id
1 'polypeptide(L)'
;TMRFGTRKRLKVTQAARVAAVLAFATAGRSGVIGATLWNAQDETLPARHGRLAALELIRQAAAPCPPLADPEPTGYLHHADRLATLDANLPRGARVVLISDFAWLTEALVTPLARLAARCDVWAIQIVDAAERALPEMGLVRFHDMASGQRVWLDTGEAAVRGAVRSAFADHLAAQAVRLARA
;
A
#
# COMPACT_ATOMS: atom_id res chain seq x y z
N THR A 1 -1.69 -4.69 6.53
CA THR A 1 -2.71 -5.26 5.65
C THR A 1 -2.16 -5.73 4.30
N MET A 2 -1.07 -5.16 3.78
CA MET A 2 -0.43 -5.62 2.53
C MET A 2 0.05 -7.10 2.56
N ARG A 3 0.16 -7.72 3.74
CA ARG A 3 0.49 -9.15 3.90
C ARG A 3 -0.72 -10.10 3.76
N PHE A 4 -1.81 -9.61 3.21
CA PHE A 4 -3.00 -10.39 2.91
C PHE A 4 -2.98 -10.86 1.45
N GLY A 5 -3.54 -12.05 1.19
CA GLY A 5 -3.72 -12.59 -0.14
C GLY A 5 -4.33 -13.98 -0.09
N THR A 6 -5.35 -14.25 -0.93
CA THR A 6 -6.21 -15.43 -0.80
C THR A 6 -6.02 -16.49 -1.88
N ARG A 7 -5.51 -16.16 -3.07
CA ARG A 7 -5.44 -17.14 -4.16
C ARG A 7 -4.03 -17.60 -4.50
N LYS A 8 -3.19 -16.73 -4.99
CA LYS A 8 -1.88 -17.11 -5.49
C LYS A 8 -0.75 -16.25 -4.91
N ARG A 9 -1.03 -15.04 -4.43
CA ARG A 9 -0.01 -14.07 -4.03
C ARG A 9 -0.53 -13.11 -2.96
N LEU A 10 0.36 -12.67 -2.10
CA LEU A 10 0.10 -11.58 -1.17
C LEU A 10 0.01 -10.24 -1.91
N LYS A 11 -0.74 -9.28 -1.40
CA LYS A 11 -0.80 -7.91 -1.92
C LYS A 11 0.59 -7.26 -2.01
N VAL A 12 1.45 -7.48 -1.01
CA VAL A 12 2.83 -6.99 -1.03
C VAL A 12 3.63 -7.53 -2.22
N THR A 13 3.48 -8.81 -2.56
CA THR A 13 4.11 -9.38 -3.75
C THR A 13 3.60 -8.75 -5.05
N GLN A 14 2.32 -8.44 -5.11
CA GLN A 14 1.75 -7.75 -6.27
C GLN A 14 2.25 -6.31 -6.36
N ALA A 15 2.36 -5.60 -5.23
CA ALA A 15 2.95 -4.27 -5.17
C ALA A 15 4.42 -4.26 -5.65
N ALA A 16 5.22 -5.22 -5.21
CA ALA A 16 6.61 -5.39 -5.66
C ALA A 16 6.71 -5.60 -7.18
N ARG A 17 5.78 -6.36 -7.77
CA ARG A 17 5.74 -6.56 -9.23
C ARG A 17 5.38 -5.28 -9.99
N VAL A 18 4.42 -4.51 -9.49
CA VAL A 18 4.07 -3.21 -10.08
C VAL A 18 5.27 -2.27 -10.01
N ALA A 19 5.91 -2.18 -8.85
CA ALA A 19 7.12 -1.38 -8.66
C ALA A 19 8.25 -1.80 -9.63
N ALA A 20 8.45 -3.12 -9.81
CA ALA A 20 9.44 -3.65 -10.75
C ALA A 20 9.18 -3.23 -12.20
N VAL A 21 7.93 -3.34 -12.67
CA VAL A 21 7.55 -2.93 -14.03
C VAL A 21 7.82 -1.43 -14.24
N LEU A 22 7.41 -0.60 -13.30
CA LEU A 22 7.61 0.86 -13.37
C LEU A 22 9.10 1.23 -13.32
N ALA A 23 9.88 0.56 -12.47
CA ALA A 23 11.31 0.79 -12.36
C ALA A 23 12.04 0.45 -13.67
N PHE A 24 11.74 -0.69 -14.29
CA PHE A 24 12.33 -1.04 -15.57
C PHE A 24 11.90 -0.13 -16.72
N ALA A 25 10.63 0.28 -16.74
CA ALA A 25 10.14 1.23 -17.73
C ALA A 25 10.86 2.58 -17.61
N THR A 26 11.14 3.04 -16.39
CA THR A 26 11.89 4.27 -16.11
C THR A 26 13.37 4.11 -16.49
N ALA A 27 13.99 3.00 -16.13
CA ALA A 27 15.39 2.70 -16.46
C ALA A 27 15.64 2.64 -17.98
N GLY A 28 14.68 2.09 -18.74
CA GLY A 28 14.77 2.02 -20.20
C GLY A 28 14.75 3.39 -20.90
N ARG A 29 14.31 4.45 -20.19
CA ARG A 29 14.28 5.84 -20.67
C ARG A 29 15.39 6.72 -20.07
N SER A 30 16.42 6.12 -19.52
CA SER A 30 17.51 6.82 -18.81
C SER A 30 17.03 7.64 -17.62
N GLY A 31 15.88 7.26 -17.04
CA GLY A 31 15.31 7.94 -15.88
C GLY A 31 16.06 7.66 -14.58
N VAL A 32 15.83 8.51 -13.60
CA VAL A 32 16.33 8.36 -12.23
C VAL A 32 15.28 7.63 -11.41
N ILE A 33 15.69 6.64 -10.63
CA ILE A 33 14.83 5.82 -9.79
C ILE A 33 15.32 5.88 -8.36
N GLY A 34 14.45 6.26 -7.45
CA GLY A 34 14.58 6.08 -6.01
C GLY A 34 13.35 5.40 -5.47
N ALA A 35 13.41 4.85 -4.27
CA ALA A 35 12.27 4.24 -3.62
C ALA A 35 12.36 4.33 -2.11
N THR A 36 11.22 4.34 -1.45
CA THR A 36 11.11 4.13 0.00
C THR A 36 10.10 3.02 0.25
N LEU A 37 10.53 1.97 0.92
CA LEU A 37 9.68 0.89 1.36
C LEU A 37 9.21 1.20 2.79
N TRP A 38 7.92 1.47 2.93
CA TRP A 38 7.31 1.74 4.23
C TRP A 38 7.00 0.43 4.95
N ASN A 39 7.98 -0.03 5.68
CA ASN A 39 7.90 -1.22 6.53
C ASN A 39 8.23 -0.84 7.99
N ALA A 40 8.57 -1.80 8.82
CA ALA A 40 8.89 -1.54 10.24
C ALA A 40 10.13 -0.65 10.44
N GLN A 41 11.06 -0.59 9.48
CA GLN A 41 12.33 0.14 9.59
C GLN A 41 12.53 1.21 8.51
N ASP A 42 11.56 1.40 7.61
CA ASP A 42 11.60 2.35 6.50
C ASP A 42 12.92 2.33 5.70
N GLU A 43 12.98 1.47 4.72
CA GLU A 43 14.15 1.34 3.85
C GLU A 43 14.08 2.33 2.69
N THR A 44 15.09 3.19 2.56
CA THR A 44 15.19 4.16 1.47
C THR A 44 16.32 3.83 0.53
N LEU A 45 15.99 3.71 -0.75
CA LEU A 45 16.91 3.59 -1.86
C LEU A 45 17.16 4.97 -2.46
N PRO A 46 18.40 5.46 -2.47
CA PRO A 46 18.73 6.74 -3.06
C PRO A 46 18.45 6.74 -4.57
N ALA A 47 18.09 7.90 -5.09
CA ALA A 47 17.79 8.09 -6.50
C ALA A 47 19.07 7.88 -7.36
N ARG A 48 19.01 6.93 -8.32
CA ARG A 48 20.10 6.56 -9.21
C ARG A 48 19.60 6.30 -10.62
N HIS A 49 20.50 6.41 -11.59
CA HIS A 49 20.21 6.10 -13.00
C HIS A 49 20.37 4.62 -13.33
N GLY A 50 19.62 4.19 -14.34
CA GLY A 50 19.87 2.97 -15.08
C GLY A 50 19.32 1.70 -14.46
N ARG A 51 19.63 0.59 -15.11
CA ARG A 51 19.06 -0.74 -14.80
C ARG A 51 19.48 -1.28 -13.43
N LEU A 52 20.66 -0.90 -12.95
CA LEU A 52 21.13 -1.34 -11.62
C LEU A 52 20.25 -0.77 -10.49
N ALA A 53 19.76 0.48 -10.61
CA ALA A 53 18.82 1.05 -9.65
C ALA A 53 17.50 0.27 -9.65
N ALA A 54 16.98 -0.11 -10.81
CA ALA A 54 15.76 -0.93 -10.90
C ALA A 54 15.96 -2.32 -10.29
N LEU A 55 17.11 -2.96 -10.53
CA LEU A 55 17.41 -4.28 -9.95
C LEU A 55 17.54 -4.21 -8.42
N GLU A 56 18.17 -3.16 -7.90
CA GLU A 56 18.31 -2.97 -6.46
C GLU A 56 16.92 -2.77 -5.78
N LEU A 57 16.04 -1.95 -6.40
CA LEU A 57 14.67 -1.80 -5.94
C LEU A 57 13.95 -3.15 -5.90
N ILE A 58 14.07 -3.96 -6.96
CA ILE A 58 13.42 -5.27 -7.02
C ILE A 58 13.98 -6.19 -5.95
N ARG A 59 15.29 -6.23 -5.76
CA ARG A 59 15.94 -7.05 -4.74
C ARG A 59 15.39 -6.75 -3.34
N GLN A 60 15.24 -5.47 -3.00
CA GLN A 60 14.68 -5.06 -1.70
C GLN A 60 13.18 -5.32 -1.62
N ALA A 61 12.41 -4.96 -2.65
CA ALA A 61 10.96 -5.18 -2.66
C ALA A 61 10.58 -6.68 -2.68
N ALA A 62 11.47 -7.56 -3.14
CA ALA A 62 11.30 -9.01 -3.14
C ALA A 62 11.89 -9.70 -1.90
N ALA A 63 12.54 -8.95 -1.02
CA ALA A 63 13.09 -9.51 0.21
C ALA A 63 11.98 -10.18 1.06
N PRO A 64 12.27 -11.30 1.73
CA PRO A 64 11.30 -11.96 2.59
C PRO A 64 10.75 -10.99 3.65
N CYS A 65 9.43 -10.92 3.77
CA CYS A 65 8.83 -10.17 4.86
C CYS A 65 9.19 -10.83 6.20
N PRO A 66 9.65 -10.07 7.21
CA PRO A 66 9.87 -10.63 8.53
C PRO A 66 8.56 -11.24 9.07
N PRO A 67 8.61 -12.18 10.04
CA PRO A 67 7.40 -12.71 10.67
C PRO A 67 6.49 -11.58 11.13
N LEU A 68 5.16 -11.82 11.10
CA LEU A 68 4.21 -10.90 11.71
C LEU A 68 4.51 -10.84 13.21
N ALA A 69 5.06 -9.74 13.67
CA ALA A 69 5.05 -9.41 15.09
C ALA A 69 3.61 -9.05 15.51
N ASP A 70 3.35 -9.13 16.82
CA ASP A 70 2.09 -8.59 17.33
C ASP A 70 1.95 -7.13 16.90
N PRO A 71 0.73 -6.69 16.55
CA PRO A 71 0.55 -5.37 16.00
C PRO A 71 0.97 -4.30 17.02
N GLU A 72 2.00 -3.55 16.67
CA GLU A 72 2.30 -2.30 17.37
C GLU A 72 1.21 -1.28 17.00
N PRO A 73 0.46 -0.72 17.97
CA PRO A 73 -0.62 0.23 17.70
C PRO A 73 -0.16 1.51 16.97
N THR A 74 1.14 1.73 16.91
CA THR A 74 1.78 2.96 16.42
C THR A 74 2.01 3.00 14.91
N GLY A 75 1.76 1.92 14.17
CA GLY A 75 2.10 1.82 12.75
C GLY A 75 1.47 2.86 11.82
N TYR A 76 0.40 3.53 12.24
CA TYR A 76 -0.25 4.59 11.43
C TYR A 76 0.22 6.01 11.76
N LEU A 77 0.84 6.25 12.91
CA LEU A 77 1.25 7.59 13.35
C LEU A 77 2.40 8.17 12.50
N HIS A 78 3.19 7.31 11.89
CA HIS A 78 4.38 7.74 11.11
C HIS A 78 4.09 8.11 9.65
N HIS A 79 2.86 7.92 9.13
CA HIS A 79 2.60 8.20 7.71
C HIS A 79 2.63 9.70 7.38
N ALA A 80 2.28 10.56 8.33
CA ALA A 80 2.41 12.00 8.16
C ALA A 80 3.89 12.42 8.01
N ASP A 81 4.76 11.87 8.86
CA ASP A 81 6.21 12.13 8.83
C ASP A 81 6.84 11.55 7.56
N ARG A 82 6.39 10.38 7.11
CA ARG A 82 6.82 9.77 5.84
C ARG A 82 6.47 10.64 4.64
N LEU A 83 5.24 11.17 4.58
CA LEU A 83 4.81 12.10 3.54
C LEU A 83 5.60 13.42 3.61
N ALA A 84 5.83 13.95 4.80
CA ALA A 84 6.64 15.16 5.00
C ALA A 84 8.09 14.94 4.57
N THR A 85 8.67 13.79 4.86
CA THR A 85 10.02 13.41 4.42
C THR A 85 10.10 13.31 2.90
N LEU A 86 9.11 12.73 2.24
CA LEU A 86 9.04 12.70 0.78
C LEU A 86 8.93 14.12 0.21
N ASP A 87 8.05 14.95 0.77
CA ASP A 87 7.86 16.33 0.33
C ASP A 87 9.15 17.16 0.47
N ALA A 88 9.91 16.96 1.54
CA ALA A 88 11.16 17.68 1.77
C ALA A 88 12.30 17.24 0.84
N ASN A 89 12.36 15.95 0.47
CA ASN A 89 13.51 15.38 -0.23
C ASN A 89 13.33 15.24 -1.74
N LEU A 90 12.12 15.37 -2.26
CA LEU A 90 11.86 15.24 -3.68
C LEU A 90 11.98 16.57 -4.43
N PRO A 91 12.59 16.58 -5.62
CA PRO A 91 12.61 17.76 -6.47
C PRO A 91 11.20 18.05 -7.00
N ARG A 92 10.92 19.33 -7.27
CA ARG A 92 9.65 19.73 -7.91
C ARG A 92 9.50 19.04 -9.27
N GLY A 93 8.29 18.59 -9.56
CA GLY A 93 7.98 17.88 -10.80
C GLY A 93 8.43 16.42 -10.82
N ALA A 94 8.97 15.90 -9.72
CA ALA A 94 9.23 14.46 -9.61
C ALA A 94 7.92 13.68 -9.74
N ARG A 95 7.98 12.52 -10.42
CA ARG A 95 6.89 11.56 -10.40
C ARG A 95 7.00 10.68 -9.18
N VAL A 96 5.96 10.69 -8.37
CA VAL A 96 5.83 9.85 -7.16
C VAL A 96 4.76 8.80 -7.41
N VAL A 97 5.10 7.53 -7.28
CA VAL A 97 4.12 6.44 -7.40
C VAL A 97 3.94 5.80 -6.03
N LEU A 98 2.78 6.00 -5.43
CA LEU A 98 2.37 5.36 -4.19
C LEU A 98 1.68 4.03 -4.51
N ILE A 99 2.24 2.92 -4.05
CA ILE A 99 1.71 1.57 -4.30
C ILE A 99 1.31 0.97 -2.96
N SER A 100 0.00 0.87 -2.69
CA SER A 100 -0.51 0.44 -1.39
C SER A 100 -1.95 -0.06 -1.49
N ASP A 101 -2.48 -0.64 -0.41
CA ASP A 101 -3.93 -0.80 -0.23
C ASP A 101 -4.59 0.47 0.33
N PHE A 102 -3.79 1.48 0.69
CA PHE A 102 -4.22 2.75 1.28
C PHE A 102 -5.03 2.62 2.57
N ALA A 103 -4.98 1.50 3.27
CA ALA A 103 -5.66 1.33 4.56
C ALA A 103 -5.21 2.37 5.61
N TRP A 104 -4.02 2.91 5.45
CA TRP A 104 -3.43 3.97 6.29
C TRP A 104 -3.98 5.38 5.98
N LEU A 105 -4.62 5.60 4.83
CA LEU A 105 -5.05 6.93 4.40
C LEU A 105 -6.29 7.38 5.16
N THR A 106 -6.06 8.12 6.23
CA THR A 106 -7.10 8.78 7.04
C THR A 106 -7.37 10.21 6.56
N GLU A 107 -8.42 10.84 7.06
CA GLU A 107 -8.74 12.24 6.74
C GLU A 107 -7.60 13.21 7.10
N ALA A 108 -6.90 12.94 8.20
CA ALA A 108 -5.76 13.74 8.64
C ALA A 108 -4.57 13.74 7.65
N LEU A 109 -4.49 12.73 6.79
CA LEU A 109 -3.39 12.58 5.82
C LEU A 109 -3.70 13.17 4.44
N VAL A 110 -4.92 13.64 4.21
CA VAL A 110 -5.31 14.30 2.94
C VAL A 110 -4.47 15.55 2.72
N THR A 111 -4.36 16.43 3.70
CA THR A 111 -3.57 17.68 3.58
C THR A 111 -2.06 17.42 3.34
N PRO A 112 -1.37 16.55 4.09
CA PRO A 112 0.02 16.19 3.77
C PRO A 112 0.19 15.64 2.35
N LEU A 113 -0.73 14.79 1.90
CA LEU A 113 -0.69 14.22 0.55
C LEU A 113 -0.94 15.29 -0.53
N ALA A 114 -1.88 16.22 -0.31
CA ALA A 114 -2.15 17.34 -1.20
C ALA A 114 -0.94 18.28 -1.35
N ARG A 115 -0.17 18.50 -0.28
CA ARG A 115 1.09 19.28 -0.35
C ARG A 115 2.12 18.62 -1.25
N LEU A 116 2.27 17.30 -1.15
CA LEU A 116 3.14 16.54 -2.04
C LEU A 116 2.66 16.63 -3.50
N ALA A 117 1.34 16.48 -3.74
CA ALA A 117 0.74 16.54 -5.07
C ALA A 117 0.83 17.95 -5.70
N ALA A 118 0.85 19.00 -4.90
CA ALA A 118 1.05 20.38 -5.39
C ALA A 118 2.47 20.62 -5.98
N ARG A 119 3.44 19.76 -5.66
CA ARG A 119 4.84 19.87 -6.09
C ARG A 119 5.29 18.77 -7.04
N CYS A 120 4.67 17.61 -6.94
CA CYS A 120 5.05 16.38 -7.62
C CYS A 120 3.86 15.83 -8.44
N ASP A 121 4.18 15.05 -9.48
CA ASP A 121 3.19 14.27 -10.22
C ASP A 121 2.91 12.97 -9.45
N VAL A 122 1.86 12.96 -8.61
CA VAL A 122 1.55 11.85 -7.70
C VAL A 122 0.56 10.88 -8.33
N TRP A 123 0.96 9.64 -8.43
CA TRP A 123 0.13 8.53 -8.88
C TRP A 123 -0.14 7.57 -7.72
N ALA A 124 -1.40 7.25 -7.48
CA ALA A 124 -1.82 6.27 -6.47
C ALA A 124 -2.25 4.96 -7.16
N ILE A 125 -1.52 3.88 -6.91
CA ILE A 125 -1.86 2.54 -7.42
C ILE A 125 -2.36 1.69 -6.26
N GLN A 126 -3.67 1.44 -6.25
CA GLN A 126 -4.32 0.66 -5.19
C GLN A 126 -4.23 -0.84 -5.46
N ILE A 127 -3.73 -1.59 -4.48
CA ILE A 127 -3.65 -3.05 -4.53
C ILE A 127 -4.78 -3.64 -3.68
N VAL A 128 -5.65 -4.40 -4.32
CA VAL A 128 -6.82 -5.04 -3.70
C VAL A 128 -6.80 -6.54 -3.98
N ASP A 129 -7.11 -7.35 -2.98
CA ASP A 129 -7.31 -8.79 -3.16
C ASP A 129 -8.77 -9.10 -3.54
N ALA A 130 -8.96 -10.12 -4.36
CA ALA A 130 -10.30 -10.50 -4.82
C ALA A 130 -11.23 -10.92 -3.66
N ALA A 131 -10.69 -11.52 -2.60
CA ALA A 131 -11.48 -11.92 -1.43
C ALA A 131 -11.88 -10.74 -0.55
N GLU A 132 -11.19 -9.61 -0.62
CA GLU A 132 -11.65 -8.38 0.04
C GLU A 132 -12.92 -7.84 -0.63
N ARG A 133 -13.06 -8.03 -1.96
CA ARG A 133 -14.27 -7.63 -2.70
C ARG A 133 -15.42 -8.62 -2.56
N ALA A 134 -15.11 -9.91 -2.43
CA ALA A 134 -16.12 -10.96 -2.31
C ALA A 134 -15.53 -12.12 -1.49
N LEU A 135 -15.93 -12.23 -0.24
CA LEU A 135 -15.52 -13.34 0.62
C LEU A 135 -16.00 -14.67 0.00
N PRO A 136 -15.09 -15.65 -0.15
CA PRO A 136 -15.48 -16.99 -0.51
C PRO A 136 -16.27 -17.65 0.64
N GLU A 137 -17.09 -18.63 0.30
CA GLU A 137 -17.78 -19.47 1.27
C GLU A 137 -16.80 -20.48 1.86
N MET A 138 -16.45 -20.31 3.13
CA MET A 138 -15.46 -21.13 3.86
C MET A 138 -15.96 -21.55 5.25
N GLY A 139 -17.26 -21.32 5.56
CA GLY A 139 -17.82 -21.53 6.89
C GLY A 139 -17.33 -20.50 7.91
N LEU A 140 -17.16 -20.92 9.15
CA LEU A 140 -16.75 -20.06 10.27
C LEU A 140 -15.25 -19.75 10.18
N VAL A 141 -14.92 -18.47 9.97
CA VAL A 141 -13.53 -17.99 9.83
C VAL A 141 -13.23 -16.90 10.85
N ARG A 142 -12.04 -16.97 11.45
CA ARG A 142 -11.55 -15.93 12.33
C ARG A 142 -10.75 -14.90 11.56
N PHE A 143 -11.24 -13.69 11.52
CA PHE A 143 -10.54 -12.53 10.99
C PHE A 143 -9.75 -11.83 12.10
N HIS A 144 -8.56 -11.36 11.76
CA HIS A 144 -7.72 -10.57 12.65
C HIS A 144 -7.40 -9.25 11.96
N ASP A 145 -7.86 -8.15 12.56
CA ASP A 145 -7.46 -6.82 12.12
C ASP A 145 -6.09 -6.48 12.69
N MET A 146 -5.10 -6.42 11.83
CA MET A 146 -3.71 -6.14 12.20
C MET A 146 -3.49 -4.70 12.66
N ALA A 147 -4.45 -3.80 12.43
CA ALA A 147 -4.36 -2.40 12.84
C ALA A 147 -4.84 -2.19 14.27
N SER A 148 -5.99 -2.76 14.60
CA SER A 148 -6.61 -2.64 15.94
C SER A 148 -6.29 -3.81 16.87
N GLY A 149 -5.75 -4.91 16.35
CA GLY A 149 -5.56 -6.16 17.08
C GLY A 149 -6.86 -6.93 17.34
N GLN A 150 -8.00 -6.43 16.88
CA GLN A 150 -9.29 -7.06 17.09
C GLN A 150 -9.40 -8.37 16.31
N ARG A 151 -10.09 -9.34 16.93
CA ARG A 151 -10.39 -10.64 16.34
C ARG A 151 -11.88 -10.84 16.29
N VAL A 152 -12.41 -11.14 15.10
CA VAL A 152 -13.85 -11.36 14.88
C VAL A 152 -14.04 -12.70 14.19
N TRP A 153 -15.01 -13.47 14.67
CA TRP A 153 -15.47 -14.67 13.99
C TRP A 153 -16.64 -14.31 13.06
N LEU A 154 -16.53 -14.67 11.80
CA LEU A 154 -17.58 -14.48 10.81
C LEU A 154 -17.91 -15.83 10.16
N ASP A 155 -19.21 -16.16 10.10
CA ASP A 155 -19.65 -17.30 9.30
C ASP A 155 -19.81 -16.87 7.84
N THR A 156 -18.82 -17.20 7.04
CA THR A 156 -18.84 -16.89 5.62
C THR A 156 -19.75 -17.83 4.81
N GLY A 157 -20.33 -18.86 5.43
CA GLY A 157 -21.42 -19.67 4.87
C GLY A 157 -22.71 -18.87 4.72
N GLU A 158 -22.93 -17.87 5.58
CA GLU A 158 -24.09 -17.02 5.52
C GLU A 158 -24.01 -15.96 4.43
N ALA A 159 -24.94 -15.97 3.49
CA ALA A 159 -24.98 -15.00 2.39
C ALA A 159 -25.12 -13.55 2.88
N ALA A 160 -25.85 -13.33 3.98
CA ALA A 160 -26.03 -12.03 4.61
C ALA A 160 -24.71 -11.47 5.12
N VAL A 161 -23.87 -12.29 5.79
CA VAL A 161 -22.54 -11.92 6.27
C VAL A 161 -21.63 -11.56 5.11
N ARG A 162 -21.57 -12.39 4.05
CA ARG A 162 -20.78 -12.08 2.85
C ARG A 162 -21.24 -10.79 2.18
N GLY A 163 -22.57 -10.55 2.14
CA GLY A 163 -23.15 -9.30 1.62
C GLY A 163 -22.76 -8.07 2.40
N ALA A 164 -22.83 -8.13 3.73
CA ALA A 164 -22.44 -7.03 4.61
C ALA A 164 -20.95 -6.68 4.47
N VAL A 165 -20.07 -7.69 4.46
CA VAL A 165 -18.62 -7.47 4.26
C VAL A 165 -18.33 -6.85 2.89
N ARG A 166 -18.98 -7.31 1.82
CA ARG A 166 -18.85 -6.74 0.49
C ARG A 166 -19.25 -5.27 0.44
N SER A 167 -20.38 -4.92 1.05
CA SER A 167 -20.86 -3.53 1.12
C SER A 167 -19.88 -2.66 1.89
N ALA A 168 -19.49 -3.07 3.09
CA ALA A 168 -18.54 -2.33 3.92
C ALA A 168 -17.20 -2.10 3.22
N PHE A 169 -16.73 -3.10 2.47
CA PHE A 169 -15.48 -2.95 1.71
C PHE A 169 -15.65 -2.02 0.50
N ALA A 170 -16.79 -2.04 -0.19
CA ALA A 170 -17.09 -1.11 -1.28
C ALA A 170 -17.15 0.34 -0.77
N ASP A 171 -17.80 0.58 0.38
CA ASP A 171 -17.87 1.89 1.03
C ASP A 171 -16.47 2.38 1.45
N HIS A 172 -15.65 1.47 1.97
CA HIS A 172 -14.25 1.78 2.31
C HIS A 172 -13.44 2.20 1.08
N LEU A 173 -13.54 1.48 -0.04
CA LEU A 173 -12.87 1.84 -1.28
C LEU A 173 -13.36 3.19 -1.83
N ALA A 174 -14.66 3.46 -1.77
CA ALA A 174 -15.24 4.72 -2.19
C ALA A 174 -14.72 5.89 -1.33
N ALA A 175 -14.67 5.72 -0.03
CA ALA A 175 -14.11 6.72 0.88
C ALA A 175 -12.62 7.00 0.61
N GLN A 176 -11.85 5.96 0.33
CA GLN A 176 -10.43 6.11 -0.05
C GLN A 176 -10.28 6.86 -1.38
N ALA A 177 -11.09 6.53 -2.39
CA ALA A 177 -11.08 7.21 -3.67
C ALA A 177 -11.39 8.71 -3.52
N VAL A 178 -12.36 9.07 -2.69
CA VAL A 178 -12.69 10.47 -2.38
C VAL A 178 -11.51 11.17 -1.71
N ARG A 179 -10.85 10.56 -0.74
CA ARG A 179 -9.65 11.14 -0.08
C ARG A 179 -8.49 11.35 -1.07
N LEU A 180 -8.24 10.36 -1.92
CA LEU A 180 -7.20 10.48 -2.97
C LEU A 180 -7.52 11.58 -3.99
N ALA A 181 -8.79 11.75 -4.38
CA ALA A 181 -9.20 12.80 -5.30
C ALA A 181 -9.12 14.22 -4.70
N ARG A 182 -9.16 14.34 -3.37
CA ARG A 182 -9.04 15.61 -2.65
C ARG A 182 -7.59 16.00 -2.34
N ALA A 183 -6.68 15.07 -2.52
CA ALA A 183 -5.25 15.26 -2.34
C ALA A 183 -4.56 15.61 -3.66
#